data_26d1b7095b80189a33d94316df847b6a
#
_entry.id   26d1b7095b80189a33d94316df847b6a
#
_cell.length_a   1.000
_cell.length_b   1.000
_cell.length_c   1.000
_cell.angle_alpha   90.00
_cell.angle_beta   90.00
_cell.angle_gamma   90.00
#
_symmetry.space_group_name_H-M   'P 1'
#
loop_
_entity.id
_entity.type
_entity.pdbx_description
1 polymer ?
#
loop_
_entity_poly.entity_id
_entity_poly.type
_entity_poly.pdbx_seq_one_letter_code
_entity_poly.pdbx_strand_id
1 'polypeptide(L)'
;MLKGMGIIKITKKYLVSLIFMFGTVFNIYADDADLIRKAEEIYEAMRITCSGISDEISKVSNISKANTAVTAVGTVAATGALAAGIKKSEEEKEIEVLIEKMCAAGGCTAEGVEKMSDADFFNNVLMPMADIAELQKKINKSKTLGNWRTGLMAGTIGTNLASAIMSGLNIKQSDLVQHITACNTMVESLQDLDIEMRKAGIDPREAQVMNKINSAKTWCNKLSTKDIEKIENRMKGVLGTSVVGSAIGVVGVGTSAAANSDTYMKLENKVKLTEDQKKTEHALNTTANVMAGANIATGIVETGLNISLITLTKKLMQQAQHCEGNLK
;
A
#
# COMPACT_ATOMS: atom_id res chain seq x y z
N MET A 1 24.18 22.15 -2.83
CA MET A 1 22.91 21.82 -2.19
C MET A 1 23.09 20.81 -1.05
N LEU A 2 23.81 21.15 0.04
CA LEU A 2 24.08 20.25 1.17
C LEU A 2 24.28 21.07 2.47
N LYS A 3 23.35 21.97 2.81
CA LYS A 3 23.41 22.77 4.05
C LYS A 3 22.21 22.59 4.99
N GLY A 4 21.25 21.68 4.66
CA GLY A 4 20.03 21.47 5.46
C GLY A 4 20.07 20.32 6.47
N MET A 5 21.09 19.44 6.42
CA MET A 5 21.09 18.22 7.26
C MET A 5 21.77 18.37 8.64
N GLY A 6 22.41 19.52 8.92
CA GLY A 6 23.15 19.72 10.18
C GLY A 6 22.29 20.15 11.38
N ILE A 7 21.21 20.85 11.13
CA ILE A 7 20.39 21.46 12.19
C ILE A 7 19.48 20.43 12.89
N ILE A 8 18.99 19.42 12.18
CA ILE A 8 18.10 18.39 12.73
C ILE A 8 18.82 17.43 13.69
N LYS A 9 20.13 17.20 13.48
CA LYS A 9 20.93 16.33 14.36
C LYS A 9 21.30 16.97 15.71
N ILE A 10 21.36 18.29 15.76
CA ILE A 10 21.70 19.03 17.01
C ILE A 10 20.51 19.06 17.96
N THR A 11 19.29 19.24 17.44
CA THR A 11 18.05 19.23 18.24
C THR A 11 17.77 17.87 18.87
N LYS A 12 18.04 16.76 18.19
CA LYS A 12 17.83 15.39 18.74
C LYS A 12 18.71 15.08 19.96
N LYS A 13 19.95 15.53 19.95
CA LYS A 13 20.90 15.32 21.08
C LYS A 13 20.57 16.16 22.31
N TYR A 14 20.06 17.37 22.12
CA TYR A 14 19.71 18.26 23.24
C TYR A 14 18.35 17.90 23.86
N LEU A 15 17.38 17.37 23.08
CA LEU A 15 16.09 16.94 23.62
C LEU A 15 16.23 15.74 24.58
N VAL A 16 17.06 14.75 24.21
CA VAL A 16 17.33 13.58 25.07
C VAL A 16 18.13 13.98 26.32
N SER A 17 19.05 14.94 26.24
CA SER A 17 19.78 15.45 27.40
C SER A 17 18.90 16.27 28.35
N LEU A 18 17.93 17.02 27.84
CA LEU A 18 16.98 17.76 28.67
C LEU A 18 16.08 16.81 29.49
N ILE A 19 15.60 15.72 28.89
CA ILE A 19 14.78 14.71 29.57
C ILE A 19 15.58 14.02 30.71
N PHE A 20 16.89 13.78 30.52
CA PHE A 20 17.73 13.18 31.56
C PHE A 20 18.11 14.14 32.70
N MET A 21 18.18 15.47 32.47
CA MET A 21 18.47 16.43 33.53
C MET A 21 17.29 16.69 34.47
N PHE A 22 16.06 16.50 34.01
CA PHE A 22 14.87 16.72 34.86
C PHE A 22 14.51 15.52 35.75
N GLY A 23 15.10 14.33 35.50
CA GLY A 23 14.78 13.10 36.27
C GLY A 23 15.50 12.93 37.61
N THR A 24 16.46 13.78 37.98
CA THR A 24 17.35 13.48 39.12
C THR A 24 17.41 14.52 40.24
N VAL A 25 16.58 15.56 40.25
CA VAL A 25 16.64 16.59 41.34
C VAL A 25 15.23 16.86 41.91
N PHE A 26 14.64 15.88 42.59
CA PHE A 26 13.46 16.13 43.43
C PHE A 26 13.72 15.68 44.86
N ASN A 27 14.44 16.52 45.59
CA ASN A 27 14.35 16.61 47.05
C ASN A 27 14.95 17.93 47.45
N ILE A 28 14.11 18.89 47.81
CA ILE A 28 14.37 19.99 48.75
C ILE A 28 13.14 20.93 48.68
N TYR A 29 12.65 21.39 49.82
CA TYR A 29 11.58 22.35 50.00
C TYR A 29 11.62 23.48 48.96
N ALA A 30 10.75 23.37 47.95
CA ALA A 30 10.62 24.41 46.94
C ALA A 30 9.72 25.51 47.51
N ASP A 31 10.18 26.77 47.45
CA ASP A 31 9.38 27.95 47.69
C ASP A 31 8.21 27.99 46.69
N ASP A 32 7.04 28.50 47.09
CA ASP A 32 5.85 28.59 46.24
C ASP A 32 6.14 29.22 44.88
N ALA A 33 7.01 30.24 44.87
CA ALA A 33 7.48 30.90 43.66
C ALA A 33 8.29 29.98 42.74
N ASP A 34 9.05 29.03 43.27
CA ASP A 34 9.84 28.06 42.48
C ASP A 34 8.96 26.99 41.83
N LEU A 35 7.89 26.57 42.54
CA LEU A 35 6.89 25.65 41.95
C LEU A 35 6.12 26.28 40.80
N ILE A 36 5.73 27.54 40.91
CA ILE A 36 5.05 28.30 39.85
C ILE A 36 5.98 28.46 38.65
N ARG A 37 7.24 28.83 38.89
CA ARG A 37 8.25 28.95 37.81
C ARG A 37 8.48 27.61 37.10
N LYS A 38 8.58 26.50 37.81
CA LYS A 38 8.69 25.15 37.24
C LYS A 38 7.46 24.80 36.39
N ALA A 39 6.26 25.21 36.87
CA ALA A 39 5.04 24.99 36.10
C ALA A 39 5.06 25.72 34.74
N GLU A 40 5.55 26.96 34.71
CA GLU A 40 5.72 27.75 33.49
C GLU A 40 6.75 27.13 32.53
N GLU A 41 7.89 26.69 33.07
CA GLU A 41 8.95 26.04 32.28
C GLU A 41 8.45 24.71 31.66
N ILE A 42 7.74 23.87 32.41
CA ILE A 42 7.17 22.61 31.93
C ILE A 42 6.06 22.87 30.90
N TYR A 43 5.23 23.89 31.14
CA TYR A 43 4.17 24.28 30.20
C TYR A 43 4.77 24.74 28.87
N GLU A 44 5.82 25.55 28.88
CA GLU A 44 6.49 26.02 27.67
C GLU A 44 7.19 24.85 26.96
N ALA A 45 7.83 23.95 27.70
CA ALA A 45 8.43 22.74 27.13
C ALA A 45 7.35 21.84 26.49
N MET A 46 6.18 21.69 27.13
CA MET A 46 5.05 20.95 26.57
C MET A 46 4.51 21.63 25.32
N ARG A 47 4.39 22.96 25.30
CA ARG A 47 3.95 23.74 24.14
C ARG A 47 4.84 23.48 22.94
N ILE A 48 6.16 23.45 23.14
CA ILE A 48 7.14 23.19 22.09
C ILE A 48 7.09 21.70 21.67
N THR A 49 7.05 20.79 22.65
CA THR A 49 7.11 19.34 22.39
C THR A 49 5.82 18.82 21.76
N CYS A 50 4.64 19.35 22.09
CA CYS A 50 3.38 18.92 21.50
C CYS A 50 2.99 19.68 20.23
N SER A 51 3.79 20.69 19.81
CA SER A 51 3.52 21.44 18.59
C SER A 51 3.87 20.64 17.32
N GLY A 52 3.07 20.78 16.27
CA GLY A 52 3.34 20.16 14.97
C GLY A 52 2.89 18.69 14.84
N ILE A 53 2.34 18.08 15.89
CA ILE A 53 1.80 16.72 15.85
C ILE A 53 0.66 16.61 14.82
N SER A 54 -0.23 17.61 14.77
CA SER A 54 -1.33 17.64 13.81
C SER A 54 -0.84 17.66 12.37
N ASP A 55 0.25 18.38 12.09
CA ASP A 55 0.87 18.44 10.76
C ASP A 55 1.48 17.09 10.35
N GLU A 56 2.14 16.41 11.29
CA GLU A 56 2.69 15.07 11.03
C GLU A 56 1.58 14.05 10.76
N ILE A 57 0.51 14.06 11.53
CA ILE A 57 -0.66 13.21 11.30
C ILE A 57 -1.31 13.54 9.94
N SER A 58 -1.38 14.82 9.59
CA SER A 58 -1.91 15.26 8.28
C SER A 58 -1.10 14.69 7.12
N LYS A 59 0.24 14.67 7.22
CA LYS A 59 1.11 14.06 6.20
C LYS A 59 0.79 12.57 6.02
N VAL A 60 0.69 11.80 7.10
CA VAL A 60 0.31 10.37 7.06
C VAL A 60 -1.06 10.20 6.41
N SER A 61 -2.04 11.03 6.77
CA SER A 61 -3.39 10.99 6.18
C SER A 61 -3.36 11.27 4.67
N ASN A 62 -2.61 12.26 4.24
CA ASN A 62 -2.53 12.63 2.82
C ASN A 62 -1.84 11.55 1.97
N ILE A 63 -0.78 10.94 2.48
CA ILE A 63 -0.13 9.81 1.82
C ILE A 63 -1.09 8.61 1.74
N SER A 64 -1.86 8.33 2.81
CA SER A 64 -2.85 7.25 2.80
C SER A 64 -3.98 7.49 1.80
N LYS A 65 -4.43 8.74 1.62
CA LYS A 65 -5.42 9.10 0.58
C LYS A 65 -4.86 8.88 -0.83
N ALA A 66 -3.63 9.35 -1.09
CA ALA A 66 -2.96 9.15 -2.36
C ALA A 66 -2.79 7.64 -2.64
N ASN A 67 -2.38 6.88 -1.63
CA ASN A 67 -2.23 5.44 -1.73
C ASN A 67 -3.56 4.72 -2.02
N THR A 68 -4.65 5.13 -1.39
CA THR A 68 -6.00 4.61 -1.70
C THR A 68 -6.35 4.80 -3.18
N ALA A 69 -6.06 5.98 -3.74
CA ALA A 69 -6.34 6.24 -5.15
C ALA A 69 -5.48 5.35 -6.08
N VAL A 70 -4.19 5.21 -5.78
CA VAL A 70 -3.26 4.35 -6.54
C VAL A 70 -3.70 2.89 -6.49
N THR A 71 -4.06 2.39 -5.31
CA THR A 71 -4.52 0.99 -5.13
C THR A 71 -5.85 0.75 -5.85
N ALA A 72 -6.77 1.71 -5.83
CA ALA A 72 -8.02 1.61 -6.58
C ALA A 72 -7.78 1.46 -8.09
N VAL A 73 -6.85 2.25 -8.66
CA VAL A 73 -6.45 2.12 -10.08
C VAL A 73 -5.85 0.75 -10.35
N GLY A 74 -4.98 0.25 -9.47
CA GLY A 74 -4.40 -1.09 -9.56
C GLY A 74 -5.46 -2.21 -9.55
N THR A 75 -6.46 -2.08 -8.67
CA THR A 75 -7.56 -3.05 -8.57
C THR A 75 -8.42 -3.05 -9.84
N VAL A 76 -8.70 -1.89 -10.42
CA VAL A 76 -9.43 -1.77 -11.69
C VAL A 76 -8.61 -2.40 -12.82
N ALA A 77 -7.29 -2.15 -12.87
CA ALA A 77 -6.41 -2.78 -13.86
C ALA A 77 -6.39 -4.31 -13.72
N ALA A 78 -6.29 -4.84 -12.50
CA ALA A 78 -6.35 -6.29 -12.25
C ALA A 78 -7.69 -6.89 -12.67
N THR A 79 -8.82 -6.20 -12.43
CA THR A 79 -10.15 -6.62 -12.86
C THR A 79 -10.24 -6.66 -14.39
N GLY A 80 -9.72 -5.64 -15.07
CA GLY A 80 -9.63 -5.63 -16.54
C GLY A 80 -8.76 -6.75 -17.08
N ALA A 81 -7.63 -7.05 -16.43
CA ALA A 81 -6.75 -8.15 -16.79
C ALA A 81 -7.46 -9.52 -16.67
N LEU A 82 -8.21 -9.73 -15.59
CA LEU A 82 -9.00 -10.95 -15.40
C LEU A 82 -10.08 -11.08 -16.46
N ALA A 83 -10.83 -10.02 -16.76
CA ALA A 83 -11.85 -10.02 -17.79
C ALA A 83 -11.28 -10.32 -19.18
N ALA A 84 -10.13 -9.71 -19.53
CA ALA A 84 -9.43 -10.01 -20.78
C ALA A 84 -8.94 -11.47 -20.84
N GLY A 85 -8.47 -12.00 -19.69
CA GLY A 85 -8.03 -13.40 -19.59
C GLY A 85 -9.17 -14.40 -19.76
N ILE A 86 -10.35 -14.15 -19.17
CA ILE A 86 -11.53 -15.00 -19.33
C ILE A 86 -11.96 -15.02 -20.80
N LYS A 87 -12.09 -13.84 -21.44
CA LYS A 87 -12.44 -13.74 -22.85
C LYS A 87 -11.41 -14.40 -23.75
N LYS A 88 -10.11 -14.28 -23.44
CA LYS A 88 -9.06 -14.99 -24.16
C LYS A 88 -9.26 -16.51 -24.09
N SER A 89 -9.57 -17.05 -22.92
CA SER A 89 -9.81 -18.48 -22.73
C SER A 89 -11.05 -18.96 -23.50
N GLU A 90 -12.09 -18.13 -23.65
CA GLU A 90 -13.25 -18.43 -24.49
C GLU A 90 -12.86 -18.49 -25.99
N GLU A 91 -12.12 -17.50 -26.47
CA GLU A 91 -11.63 -17.50 -27.88
C GLU A 91 -10.72 -18.69 -28.17
N GLU A 92 -9.87 -19.11 -27.20
CA GLU A 92 -9.02 -20.28 -27.35
C GLU A 92 -9.80 -21.59 -27.51
N LYS A 93 -10.87 -21.77 -26.75
CA LYS A 93 -11.77 -22.93 -26.92
C LYS A 93 -12.42 -22.93 -28.29
N GLU A 94 -12.85 -21.78 -28.78
CA GLU A 94 -13.44 -21.68 -30.12
C GLU A 94 -12.40 -21.95 -31.22
N ILE A 95 -11.15 -21.54 -31.00
CA ILE A 95 -10.01 -21.86 -31.89
C ILE A 95 -9.79 -23.38 -31.95
N GLU A 96 -9.76 -24.05 -30.79
CA GLU A 96 -9.59 -25.51 -30.73
C GLU A 96 -10.70 -26.25 -31.47
N VAL A 97 -11.96 -25.91 -31.22
CA VAL A 97 -13.12 -26.49 -31.94
C VAL A 97 -13.02 -26.27 -33.44
N LEU A 98 -12.59 -25.08 -33.86
CA LEU A 98 -12.41 -24.78 -35.28
C LEU A 98 -11.29 -25.62 -35.92
N ILE A 99 -10.16 -25.77 -35.26
CA ILE A 99 -9.05 -26.62 -35.67
C ILE A 99 -9.49 -28.09 -35.79
N GLU A 100 -10.18 -28.61 -34.77
CA GLU A 100 -10.71 -29.99 -34.77
C GLU A 100 -11.67 -30.21 -35.94
N LYS A 101 -12.58 -29.30 -36.20
CA LYS A 101 -13.51 -29.34 -37.32
C LYS A 101 -12.78 -29.34 -38.65
N MET A 102 -11.78 -28.48 -38.81
CA MET A 102 -10.96 -28.36 -40.00
C MET A 102 -10.16 -29.66 -40.24
N CYS A 103 -9.55 -30.21 -39.20
CA CYS A 103 -8.83 -31.47 -39.28
C CYS A 103 -9.74 -32.66 -39.62
N ALA A 104 -10.94 -32.72 -39.06
CA ALA A 104 -11.92 -33.77 -39.40
C ALA A 104 -12.35 -33.70 -40.85
N ALA A 105 -12.52 -32.52 -41.44
CA ALA A 105 -12.90 -32.31 -42.83
C ALA A 105 -11.76 -32.60 -43.81
N GLY A 106 -10.51 -32.30 -43.43
CA GLY A 106 -9.32 -32.45 -44.26
C GLY A 106 -8.53 -33.76 -44.07
N GLY A 107 -8.97 -34.67 -43.19
CA GLY A 107 -8.30 -35.94 -42.91
C GLY A 107 -6.97 -35.80 -42.18
N CYS A 108 -6.71 -34.69 -41.49
CA CYS A 108 -5.48 -34.54 -40.72
C CYS A 108 -5.54 -35.36 -39.41
N THR A 109 -4.53 -36.22 -39.23
CA THR A 109 -4.28 -36.82 -37.90
C THR A 109 -3.28 -35.95 -37.14
N ALA A 110 -3.41 -35.87 -35.82
CA ALA A 110 -2.50 -35.07 -34.97
C ALA A 110 -1.00 -35.42 -35.26
N GLU A 111 -0.68 -36.70 -35.45
CA GLU A 111 0.68 -37.15 -35.77
C GLU A 111 1.13 -36.73 -37.17
N GLY A 112 0.22 -36.66 -38.14
CA GLY A 112 0.50 -36.26 -39.53
C GLY A 112 0.81 -34.77 -39.65
N VAL A 113 0.10 -33.94 -38.89
CA VAL A 113 0.25 -32.47 -38.89
C VAL A 113 1.57 -32.02 -38.25
N GLU A 114 2.03 -32.73 -37.22
CA GLU A 114 3.29 -32.41 -36.54
C GLU A 114 4.52 -32.53 -37.44
N LYS A 115 4.47 -33.37 -38.44
CA LYS A 115 5.58 -33.68 -39.36
C LYS A 115 5.52 -32.94 -40.70
N MET A 116 4.43 -32.21 -40.97
CA MET A 116 4.30 -31.45 -42.22
C MET A 116 5.05 -30.12 -42.15
N SER A 117 5.72 -29.75 -43.25
CA SER A 117 6.22 -28.39 -43.43
C SER A 117 5.03 -27.42 -43.50
N ASP A 118 5.28 -26.14 -43.19
CA ASP A 118 4.22 -25.11 -43.21
C ASP A 118 3.58 -25.00 -44.61
N ALA A 119 4.41 -25.11 -45.66
CA ALA A 119 3.95 -25.09 -47.04
C ALA A 119 3.10 -26.32 -47.39
N ASP A 120 3.50 -27.51 -46.94
CA ASP A 120 2.76 -28.75 -47.15
C ASP A 120 1.45 -28.79 -46.39
N PHE A 121 1.42 -28.24 -45.19
CA PHE A 121 0.19 -28.12 -44.39
C PHE A 121 -0.88 -27.29 -45.12
N PHE A 122 -0.51 -26.09 -45.60
CA PHE A 122 -1.45 -25.22 -46.30
C PHE A 122 -1.82 -25.69 -47.71
N ASN A 123 -0.94 -26.46 -48.38
CA ASN A 123 -1.17 -26.97 -49.72
C ASN A 123 -1.92 -28.31 -49.74
N ASN A 124 -1.72 -29.17 -48.75
CA ASN A 124 -2.27 -30.53 -48.73
C ASN A 124 -3.55 -30.66 -47.89
N VAL A 125 -3.77 -29.76 -46.93
CA VAL A 125 -5.04 -29.69 -46.22
C VAL A 125 -5.98 -28.83 -47.06
N LEU A 126 -6.89 -29.45 -47.78
CA LEU A 126 -7.96 -28.83 -48.59
C LEU A 126 -8.91 -28.04 -47.66
N MET A 127 -8.41 -26.95 -47.13
CA MET A 127 -9.20 -26.08 -46.25
C MET A 127 -9.92 -25.00 -47.06
N PRO A 128 -11.22 -24.76 -46.83
CA PRO A 128 -11.87 -23.58 -47.38
C PRO A 128 -11.11 -22.33 -46.93
N MET A 129 -10.72 -21.44 -47.84
CA MET A 129 -10.02 -20.18 -47.51
C MET A 129 -10.78 -19.35 -46.45
N ALA A 130 -12.11 -19.47 -46.40
CA ALA A 130 -12.96 -18.81 -45.43
C ALA A 130 -12.67 -19.29 -44.01
N ASP A 131 -12.45 -20.57 -43.76
CA ASP A 131 -12.19 -21.14 -42.44
C ASP A 131 -10.80 -20.75 -41.95
N ILE A 132 -9.79 -20.68 -42.83
CA ILE A 132 -8.45 -20.17 -42.51
C ILE A 132 -8.50 -18.69 -42.09
N ALA A 133 -9.27 -17.88 -42.81
CA ALA A 133 -9.42 -16.46 -42.51
C ALA A 133 -10.14 -16.25 -41.15
N GLU A 134 -11.15 -17.09 -40.86
CA GLU A 134 -11.82 -17.05 -39.55
C GLU A 134 -10.88 -17.46 -38.40
N LEU A 135 -10.13 -18.55 -38.58
CA LEU A 135 -9.14 -19.00 -37.59
C LEU A 135 -8.09 -17.93 -37.32
N GLN A 136 -7.53 -17.32 -38.38
CA GLN A 136 -6.56 -16.22 -38.23
C GLN A 136 -7.15 -15.03 -37.48
N LYS A 137 -8.41 -14.67 -37.77
CA LYS A 137 -9.12 -13.59 -37.05
C LYS A 137 -9.27 -13.90 -35.57
N LYS A 138 -9.63 -15.13 -35.20
CA LYS A 138 -9.78 -15.55 -33.77
C LYS A 138 -8.43 -15.59 -33.07
N ILE A 139 -7.37 -16.10 -33.69
CA ILE A 139 -6.02 -16.07 -33.13
C ILE A 139 -5.56 -14.63 -32.89
N ASN A 140 -5.76 -13.72 -33.84
CA ASN A 140 -5.40 -12.31 -33.67
C ASN A 140 -6.19 -11.66 -32.53
N LYS A 141 -7.48 -12.01 -32.36
CA LYS A 141 -8.30 -11.52 -31.26
C LYS A 141 -7.82 -12.06 -29.91
N SER A 142 -7.52 -13.36 -29.81
CA SER A 142 -6.94 -13.97 -28.61
C SER A 142 -5.59 -13.33 -28.26
N LYS A 143 -4.70 -13.11 -29.24
CA LYS A 143 -3.42 -12.40 -29.06
C LYS A 143 -3.61 -10.99 -28.54
N THR A 144 -4.57 -10.25 -29.08
CA THR A 144 -4.90 -8.89 -28.62
C THR A 144 -5.37 -8.90 -27.18
N LEU A 145 -6.27 -9.80 -26.81
CA LEU A 145 -6.74 -9.96 -25.43
C LEU A 145 -5.59 -10.33 -24.48
N GLY A 146 -4.68 -11.20 -24.90
CA GLY A 146 -3.47 -11.54 -24.16
C GLY A 146 -2.55 -10.34 -23.94
N ASN A 147 -2.35 -9.49 -24.96
CA ASN A 147 -1.57 -8.26 -24.84
C ASN A 147 -2.23 -7.28 -23.85
N TRP A 148 -3.55 -7.10 -23.94
CA TRP A 148 -4.30 -6.29 -22.97
C TRP A 148 -4.14 -6.82 -21.55
N ARG A 149 -4.31 -8.12 -21.33
CA ARG A 149 -4.10 -8.76 -20.03
C ARG A 149 -2.69 -8.48 -19.49
N THR A 150 -1.67 -8.72 -20.30
CA THR A 150 -0.27 -8.50 -19.90
C THR A 150 0.00 -7.03 -19.55
N GLY A 151 -0.49 -6.10 -20.37
CA GLY A 151 -0.32 -4.66 -20.14
C GLY A 151 -1.03 -4.19 -18.85
N LEU A 152 -2.26 -4.65 -18.61
CA LEU A 152 -3.00 -4.33 -17.40
C LEU A 152 -2.35 -4.91 -16.13
N MET A 153 -1.82 -6.14 -16.21
CA MET A 153 -1.07 -6.73 -15.08
C MET A 153 0.24 -5.99 -14.82
N ALA A 154 0.95 -5.53 -15.86
CA ALA A 154 2.12 -4.68 -15.69
C ALA A 154 1.76 -3.33 -15.01
N GLY A 155 0.62 -2.74 -15.37
CA GLY A 155 0.07 -1.57 -14.70
C GLY A 155 -0.20 -1.84 -13.21
N THR A 156 -0.71 -3.01 -12.86
CA THR A 156 -0.94 -3.43 -11.46
C THR A 156 0.38 -3.52 -10.66
N ILE A 157 1.45 -4.02 -11.27
CA ILE A 157 2.79 -4.03 -10.65
C ILE A 157 3.23 -2.60 -10.34
N GLY A 158 3.08 -1.69 -11.31
CA GLY A 158 3.46 -0.28 -11.15
C GLY A 158 2.70 0.39 -9.99
N THR A 159 1.39 0.16 -9.87
CA THR A 159 0.58 0.70 -8.77
C THR A 159 0.96 0.09 -7.42
N ASN A 160 1.18 -1.22 -7.34
CA ASN A 160 1.61 -1.87 -6.10
C ASN A 160 3.00 -1.39 -5.64
N LEU A 161 3.96 -1.21 -6.57
CA LEU A 161 5.26 -0.63 -6.24
C LEU A 161 5.15 0.81 -5.75
N ALA A 162 4.33 1.64 -6.39
CA ALA A 162 4.09 3.01 -5.94
C ALA A 162 3.47 3.03 -4.53
N SER A 163 2.51 2.15 -4.26
CA SER A 163 1.91 1.97 -2.94
C SER A 163 2.94 1.53 -1.90
N ALA A 164 3.79 0.56 -2.22
CA ALA A 164 4.87 0.11 -1.34
C ALA A 164 5.85 1.22 -1.00
N ILE A 165 6.26 2.03 -1.99
CA ILE A 165 7.15 3.18 -1.78
C ILE A 165 6.48 4.22 -0.87
N MET A 166 5.23 4.59 -1.14
CA MET A 166 4.50 5.55 -0.31
C MET A 166 4.33 5.05 1.13
N SER A 167 4.01 3.78 1.31
CA SER A 167 3.87 3.17 2.64
C SER A 167 5.22 3.10 3.37
N GLY A 168 6.30 2.77 2.67
CA GLY A 168 7.65 2.77 3.22
C GLY A 168 8.13 4.16 3.65
N LEU A 169 7.79 5.19 2.88
CA LEU A 169 8.08 6.58 3.24
C LEU A 169 7.29 7.01 4.48
N ASN A 170 6.02 6.61 4.59
CA ASN A 170 5.21 6.87 5.78
C ASN A 170 5.82 6.24 7.04
N ILE A 171 6.26 4.99 6.98
CA ILE A 171 6.89 4.30 8.11
C ILE A 171 8.20 4.99 8.50
N LYS A 172 9.01 5.40 7.54
CA LYS A 172 10.29 6.08 7.80
C LYS A 172 10.11 7.50 8.37
N GLN A 173 8.99 8.16 8.06
CA GLN A 173 8.65 9.49 8.59
C GLN A 173 7.98 9.44 9.96
N SER A 174 7.68 8.25 10.52
CA SER A 174 6.97 8.11 11.79
C SER A 174 7.86 8.41 13.02
N ASP A 175 8.50 9.59 13.04
CA ASP A 175 8.91 10.26 14.27
C ASP A 175 7.66 10.60 15.13
N LEU A 176 6.46 10.43 14.54
CA LEU A 176 5.15 10.68 15.17
C LEU A 176 4.96 9.91 16.48
N VAL A 177 5.36 8.63 16.54
CA VAL A 177 5.29 7.82 17.77
C VAL A 177 6.16 8.43 18.86
N GLN A 178 7.39 8.80 18.52
CA GLN A 178 8.34 9.41 19.48
C GLN A 178 7.85 10.79 19.90
N HIS A 179 7.32 11.58 18.95
CA HIS A 179 6.80 12.91 19.20
C HIS A 179 5.60 12.88 20.15
N ILE A 180 4.62 12.01 19.91
CA ILE A 180 3.46 11.86 20.80
C ILE A 180 3.85 11.24 22.14
N THR A 181 4.81 10.31 22.18
CA THR A 181 5.33 9.78 23.44
C THR A 181 5.99 10.89 24.25
N ALA A 182 6.82 11.72 23.63
CA ALA A 182 7.43 12.87 24.30
C ALA A 182 6.38 13.87 24.81
N CYS A 183 5.34 14.16 24.01
CA CYS A 183 4.24 15.00 24.45
C CYS A 183 3.49 14.40 25.65
N ASN A 184 3.19 13.09 25.63
CA ASN A 184 2.54 12.41 26.75
C ASN A 184 3.39 12.42 28.04
N THR A 185 4.71 12.21 27.91
CA THR A 185 5.63 12.32 29.06
C THR A 185 5.60 13.70 29.69
N MET A 186 5.52 14.77 28.87
CA MET A 186 5.36 16.12 29.39
C MET A 186 4.02 16.34 30.12
N VAL A 187 2.93 15.73 29.60
CA VAL A 187 1.61 15.74 30.26
C VAL A 187 1.67 15.02 31.58
N GLU A 188 2.37 13.90 31.69
CA GLU A 188 2.58 13.16 32.95
C GLU A 188 3.38 14.00 33.97
N SER A 189 4.45 14.66 33.54
CA SER A 189 5.24 15.55 34.36
C SER A 189 4.41 16.71 34.95
N LEU A 190 3.44 17.23 34.20
CA LEU A 190 2.49 18.23 34.70
C LEU A 190 1.51 17.65 35.72
N GLN A 191 1.19 16.35 35.64
CA GLN A 191 0.35 15.71 36.67
C GLN A 191 1.08 15.59 37.98
N ASP A 192 2.34 15.22 37.96
CA ASP A 192 3.17 15.12 39.17
C ASP A 192 3.32 16.48 39.82
N LEU A 193 3.55 17.51 39.03
CA LEU A 193 3.65 18.89 39.52
C LEU A 193 2.33 19.39 40.14
N ASP A 194 1.17 19.09 39.53
CA ASP A 194 -0.16 19.43 40.13
C ASP A 194 -0.33 18.79 41.51
N ILE A 195 0.14 17.55 41.68
CA ILE A 195 0.12 16.86 42.98
C ILE A 195 1.05 17.54 44.00
N GLU A 196 2.25 17.96 43.57
CA GLU A 196 3.21 18.65 44.44
C GLU A 196 2.71 20.03 44.91
N MET A 197 2.13 20.82 43.99
CA MET A 197 1.54 22.12 44.30
C MET A 197 0.40 22.00 45.30
N ARG A 198 -0.49 21.01 45.15
CA ARG A 198 -1.56 20.74 46.13
C ARG A 198 -1.04 20.35 47.51
N LYS A 199 0.05 19.56 47.56
CA LYS A 199 0.72 19.19 48.81
C LYS A 199 1.35 20.40 49.51
N ALA A 200 1.84 21.36 48.75
CA ALA A 200 2.39 22.62 49.25
C ALA A 200 1.31 23.63 49.66
N GLY A 201 0.02 23.30 49.49
CA GLY A 201 -1.08 24.20 49.88
C GLY A 201 -1.37 25.28 48.84
N ILE A 202 -0.73 25.25 47.69
CA ILE A 202 -0.98 26.19 46.58
C ILE A 202 -2.27 25.77 45.89
N ASP A 203 -3.29 26.66 45.87
CA ASP A 203 -4.50 26.40 45.10
C ASP A 203 -4.15 26.50 43.59
N PRO A 204 -4.22 25.39 42.86
CA PRO A 204 -3.92 25.39 41.43
C PRO A 204 -4.82 26.32 40.60
N ARG A 205 -5.95 26.74 41.15
CA ARG A 205 -6.90 27.66 40.49
C ARG A 205 -6.46 29.13 40.55
N GLU A 206 -5.64 29.51 41.51
CA GLU A 206 -5.14 30.89 41.68
C GLU A 206 -4.03 31.21 40.68
N ALA A 207 -3.28 30.23 40.25
CA ALA A 207 -2.26 30.43 39.22
C ALA A 207 -2.90 30.35 37.81
N GLN A 208 -2.89 31.44 37.05
CA GLN A 208 -3.38 31.46 35.66
C GLN A 208 -2.76 30.35 34.79
N VAL A 209 -1.50 30.01 35.07
CA VAL A 209 -0.76 28.90 34.41
C VAL A 209 -1.46 27.57 34.63
N MET A 210 -2.01 27.30 35.81
CA MET A 210 -2.66 26.02 36.13
C MET A 210 -3.98 25.83 35.40
N ASN A 211 -4.72 26.90 35.10
CA ASN A 211 -5.92 26.78 34.25
C ASN A 211 -5.56 26.38 32.81
N LYS A 212 -4.47 26.93 32.26
CA LYS A 212 -3.93 26.54 30.96
C LYS A 212 -3.43 25.09 30.96
N ILE A 213 -2.68 24.71 32.02
CA ILE A 213 -2.18 23.35 32.22
C ILE A 213 -3.32 22.33 32.29
N ASN A 214 -4.35 22.58 33.04
CA ASN A 214 -5.51 21.67 33.20
C ASN A 214 -6.28 21.53 31.87
N SER A 215 -6.43 22.61 31.13
CA SER A 215 -7.05 22.57 29.80
C SER A 215 -6.20 21.75 28.83
N ALA A 216 -4.90 22.03 28.74
CA ALA A 216 -3.96 21.30 27.89
C ALA A 216 -3.92 19.80 28.25
N LYS A 217 -3.83 19.48 29.56
CA LYS A 217 -3.86 18.11 30.07
C LYS A 217 -5.11 17.34 29.60
N THR A 218 -6.28 17.97 29.70
CA THR A 218 -7.56 17.34 29.33
C THR A 218 -7.58 16.94 27.83
N TRP A 219 -6.97 17.73 26.98
CA TRP A 219 -6.99 17.49 25.53
C TRP A 219 -5.79 16.66 25.05
N CYS A 220 -4.59 16.91 25.58
CA CYS A 220 -3.38 16.19 25.15
C CYS A 220 -3.35 14.75 25.66
N ASN A 221 -3.92 14.46 26.84
CA ASN A 221 -4.09 13.08 27.34
C ASN A 221 -4.96 12.18 26.47
N LYS A 222 -5.70 12.75 25.51
CA LYS A 222 -6.49 11.99 24.52
C LYS A 222 -5.65 11.44 23.38
N LEU A 223 -4.40 11.89 23.24
CA LEU A 223 -3.46 11.36 22.25
C LEU A 223 -2.99 9.96 22.68
N SER A 224 -3.75 8.95 22.26
CA SER A 224 -3.52 7.56 22.68
C SER A 224 -2.35 6.91 21.93
N THR A 225 -1.34 6.46 22.66
CA THR A 225 -0.24 5.64 22.10
C THR A 225 -0.75 4.38 21.43
N LYS A 226 -1.85 3.77 21.92
CA LYS A 226 -2.48 2.60 21.29
C LYS A 226 -3.04 2.89 19.90
N ASP A 227 -3.58 4.10 19.67
CA ASP A 227 -4.11 4.45 18.34
C ASP A 227 -2.98 4.69 17.34
N ILE A 228 -1.81 5.13 17.82
CA ILE A 228 -0.59 5.29 17.00
C ILE A 228 -0.02 3.95 16.63
N GLU A 229 0.08 3.03 17.58
CA GLU A 229 0.52 1.65 17.32
C GLU A 229 -0.37 0.97 16.26
N LYS A 230 -1.68 1.20 16.32
CA LYS A 230 -2.60 0.73 15.27
C LYS A 230 -2.31 1.36 13.91
N ILE A 231 -1.96 2.65 13.85
CA ILE A 231 -1.56 3.32 12.59
C ILE A 231 -0.30 2.65 12.04
N GLU A 232 0.73 2.47 12.86
CA GLU A 232 1.99 1.83 12.46
C GLU A 232 1.77 0.41 11.94
N ASN A 233 0.99 -0.40 12.66
CA ASN A 233 0.67 -1.77 12.27
C ASN A 233 -0.10 -1.82 10.94
N ARG A 234 -1.00 -0.87 10.69
CA ARG A 234 -1.72 -0.79 9.41
C ARG A 234 -0.84 -0.32 8.27
N MET A 235 0.08 0.62 8.51
CA MET A 235 1.07 1.02 7.50
C MET A 235 1.98 -0.15 7.11
N LYS A 236 2.43 -0.96 8.08
CA LYS A 236 3.17 -2.20 7.82
C LYS A 236 2.32 -3.21 7.04
N GLY A 237 1.03 -3.31 7.35
CA GLY A 237 0.07 -4.15 6.62
C GLY A 237 -0.06 -3.71 5.16
N VAL A 238 -0.22 -2.42 4.89
CA VAL A 238 -0.27 -1.87 3.52
C VAL A 238 1.02 -2.15 2.76
N LEU A 239 2.18 -1.92 3.38
CA LEU A 239 3.47 -2.24 2.77
C LEU A 239 3.57 -3.73 2.41
N GLY A 240 3.20 -4.61 3.34
CA GLY A 240 3.23 -6.07 3.12
C GLY A 240 2.32 -6.50 1.98
N THR A 241 1.08 -6.01 1.93
CA THR A 241 0.14 -6.34 0.85
C THR A 241 0.59 -5.82 -0.50
N SER A 242 1.18 -4.62 -0.56
CA SER A 242 1.70 -4.03 -1.80
C SER A 242 2.90 -4.84 -2.35
N VAL A 243 3.79 -5.31 -1.49
CA VAL A 243 4.93 -6.16 -1.89
C VAL A 243 4.43 -7.52 -2.41
N VAL A 244 3.47 -8.15 -1.71
CA VAL A 244 2.86 -9.41 -2.15
C VAL A 244 2.13 -9.22 -3.48
N GLY A 245 1.34 -8.16 -3.63
CA GLY A 245 0.65 -7.83 -4.87
C GLY A 245 1.62 -7.61 -6.04
N SER A 246 2.76 -6.97 -5.80
CA SER A 246 3.81 -6.81 -6.82
C SER A 246 4.38 -8.16 -7.26
N ALA A 247 4.69 -9.06 -6.33
CA ALA A 247 5.22 -10.40 -6.63
C ALA A 247 4.20 -11.23 -7.45
N ILE A 248 2.92 -11.22 -7.05
CA ILE A 248 1.82 -11.86 -7.78
C ILE A 248 1.72 -11.28 -9.20
N GLY A 249 1.83 -9.95 -9.34
CA GLY A 249 1.80 -9.27 -10.62
C GLY A 249 2.93 -9.71 -11.56
N VAL A 250 4.16 -9.85 -11.06
CA VAL A 250 5.31 -10.31 -11.84
C VAL A 250 5.07 -11.72 -12.39
N VAL A 251 4.62 -12.66 -11.55
CA VAL A 251 4.27 -14.02 -12.00
C VAL A 251 3.16 -13.97 -13.04
N GLY A 252 2.12 -13.16 -12.80
CA GLY A 252 1.00 -13.02 -13.74
C GLY A 252 1.41 -12.44 -15.09
N VAL A 253 2.29 -11.43 -15.13
CA VAL A 253 2.85 -10.87 -16.37
C VAL A 253 3.67 -11.92 -17.11
N GLY A 254 4.56 -12.63 -16.39
CA GLY A 254 5.41 -13.66 -16.99
C GLY A 254 4.58 -14.79 -17.63
N THR A 255 3.61 -15.34 -16.92
CA THR A 255 2.72 -16.40 -17.42
C THR A 255 1.82 -15.91 -18.55
N SER A 256 1.30 -14.67 -18.46
CA SER A 256 0.50 -14.07 -19.53
C SER A 256 1.30 -13.84 -20.80
N ALA A 257 2.54 -13.33 -20.68
CA ALA A 257 3.43 -13.12 -21.82
C ALA A 257 3.83 -14.44 -22.46
N ALA A 258 4.16 -15.47 -21.67
CA ALA A 258 4.47 -16.80 -22.17
C ALA A 258 3.29 -17.41 -22.94
N ALA A 259 2.07 -17.34 -22.39
CA ALA A 259 0.86 -17.82 -23.06
C ALA A 259 0.49 -17.02 -24.33
N ASN A 260 1.04 -15.83 -24.49
CA ASN A 260 0.81 -14.96 -25.65
C ASN A 260 2.00 -14.92 -26.61
N SER A 261 2.97 -15.81 -26.41
CA SER A 261 4.16 -15.93 -27.28
C SER A 261 3.79 -16.44 -28.68
N ASP A 262 4.68 -16.23 -29.62
CA ASP A 262 4.53 -16.71 -31.00
C ASP A 262 4.39 -18.25 -31.10
N THR A 263 4.93 -18.98 -30.11
CA THR A 263 4.76 -20.43 -30.02
C THR A 263 3.29 -20.84 -29.99
N TYR A 264 2.45 -20.08 -29.25
CA TYR A 264 1.03 -20.38 -29.08
C TYR A 264 0.10 -19.52 -29.95
N MET A 265 0.58 -18.36 -30.45
CA MET A 265 -0.25 -17.34 -31.10
C MET A 265 0.08 -17.10 -32.58
N LYS A 266 0.92 -17.89 -33.21
CA LYS A 266 1.05 -17.95 -34.67
C LYS A 266 0.17 -19.05 -35.23
N LEU A 267 -0.53 -18.77 -36.33
CA LEU A 267 -1.41 -19.73 -36.99
C LEU A 267 -0.70 -21.08 -37.26
N GLU A 268 0.49 -21.00 -37.83
CA GLU A 268 1.33 -22.16 -38.18
C GLU A 268 1.67 -23.03 -36.98
N ASN A 269 2.01 -22.40 -35.86
CA ASN A 269 2.34 -23.08 -34.61
C ASN A 269 1.08 -23.59 -33.89
N LYS A 270 0.02 -22.78 -33.88
CA LYS A 270 -1.23 -23.08 -33.12
C LYS A 270 -1.88 -24.37 -33.65
N VAL A 271 -1.83 -24.59 -34.94
CA VAL A 271 -2.40 -25.81 -35.59
C VAL A 271 -1.56 -27.06 -35.29
N LYS A 272 -0.25 -26.88 -35.05
CA LYS A 272 0.73 -27.98 -34.83
C LYS A 272 1.01 -28.23 -33.33
N LEU A 273 0.30 -27.60 -32.41
CA LEU A 273 0.53 -27.80 -30.97
C LEU A 273 0.30 -29.26 -30.59
N THR A 274 1.30 -29.85 -29.95
CA THR A 274 1.17 -31.17 -29.32
C THR A 274 0.21 -31.10 -28.14
N GLU A 275 -0.35 -32.22 -27.70
CA GLU A 275 -1.24 -32.27 -26.52
C GLU A 275 -0.58 -31.72 -25.23
N ASP A 276 0.74 -31.92 -25.09
CA ASP A 276 1.48 -31.36 -23.94
C ASP A 276 1.66 -29.83 -24.03
N GLN A 277 1.84 -29.31 -25.25
CA GLN A 277 1.90 -27.88 -25.51
C GLN A 277 0.53 -27.21 -25.25
N LYS A 278 -0.57 -27.83 -25.66
CA LYS A 278 -1.93 -27.34 -25.35
C LYS A 278 -2.19 -27.31 -23.85
N LYS A 279 -1.81 -28.40 -23.14
CA LYS A 279 -1.90 -28.42 -21.67
C LYS A 279 -1.07 -27.32 -21.01
N THR A 280 0.14 -27.08 -21.52
CA THR A 280 1.03 -26.01 -21.02
C THR A 280 0.43 -24.63 -21.28
N GLU A 281 -0.10 -24.38 -22.47
CA GLU A 281 -0.78 -23.11 -22.79
C GLU A 281 -1.99 -22.89 -21.87
N HIS A 282 -2.82 -23.90 -21.67
CA HIS A 282 -3.95 -23.85 -20.76
C HIS A 282 -3.53 -23.56 -19.32
N ALA A 283 -2.47 -24.21 -18.85
CA ALA A 283 -1.92 -23.99 -17.51
C ALA A 283 -1.40 -22.55 -17.35
N LEU A 284 -0.68 -22.01 -18.34
CA LEU A 284 -0.20 -20.64 -18.34
C LEU A 284 -1.35 -19.63 -18.30
N ASN A 285 -2.40 -19.84 -19.10
CA ASN A 285 -3.58 -18.97 -19.11
C ASN A 285 -4.35 -19.03 -17.79
N THR A 286 -4.54 -20.22 -17.23
CA THR A 286 -5.19 -20.42 -15.93
C THR A 286 -4.39 -19.74 -14.81
N THR A 287 -3.07 -19.94 -14.77
CA THR A 287 -2.20 -19.30 -13.78
C THR A 287 -2.29 -17.78 -13.89
N ALA A 288 -2.22 -17.22 -15.10
CA ALA A 288 -2.34 -15.77 -15.29
C ALA A 288 -3.70 -15.24 -14.80
N ASN A 289 -4.80 -15.96 -15.00
CA ASN A 289 -6.12 -15.58 -14.50
C ASN A 289 -6.20 -15.66 -12.98
N VAL A 290 -5.63 -16.70 -12.36
CA VAL A 290 -5.53 -16.84 -10.89
C VAL A 290 -4.71 -15.70 -10.30
N MET A 291 -3.58 -15.33 -10.92
CA MET A 291 -2.75 -14.21 -10.46
C MET A 291 -3.49 -12.87 -10.58
N ALA A 292 -4.28 -12.66 -11.63
CA ALA A 292 -5.12 -11.46 -11.75
C ALA A 292 -6.19 -11.41 -10.63
N GLY A 293 -6.84 -12.54 -10.34
CA GLY A 293 -7.79 -12.65 -9.22
C GLY A 293 -7.14 -12.39 -7.86
N ALA A 294 -5.94 -12.94 -7.62
CA ALA A 294 -5.17 -12.71 -6.40
C ALA A 294 -4.77 -11.23 -6.25
N ASN A 295 -4.41 -10.54 -7.33
CA ASN A 295 -4.14 -9.10 -7.31
C ASN A 295 -5.38 -8.26 -6.96
N ILE A 296 -6.57 -8.67 -7.42
CA ILE A 296 -7.82 -8.02 -7.01
C ILE A 296 -8.01 -8.16 -5.49
N ALA A 297 -7.82 -9.36 -4.95
CA ALA A 297 -7.96 -9.61 -3.52
C ALA A 297 -6.97 -8.78 -2.68
N THR A 298 -5.69 -8.73 -3.07
CA THR A 298 -4.68 -7.90 -2.38
C THR A 298 -5.04 -6.42 -2.45
N GLY A 299 -5.52 -5.92 -3.60
CA GLY A 299 -5.94 -4.53 -3.77
C GLY A 299 -7.14 -4.16 -2.90
N ILE A 300 -8.11 -5.05 -2.73
CA ILE A 300 -9.26 -4.84 -1.82
C ILE A 300 -8.78 -4.73 -0.37
N VAL A 301 -7.92 -5.65 0.08
CA VAL A 301 -7.37 -5.64 1.44
C VAL A 301 -6.58 -4.35 1.69
N GLU A 302 -5.72 -3.97 0.76
CA GLU A 302 -4.91 -2.76 0.85
C GLU A 302 -5.77 -1.49 0.89
N THR A 303 -6.81 -1.42 0.06
CA THR A 303 -7.79 -0.33 0.08
C THR A 303 -8.48 -0.24 1.45
N GLY A 304 -8.91 -1.35 2.02
CA GLY A 304 -9.51 -1.42 3.36
C GLY A 304 -8.57 -0.92 4.47
N LEU A 305 -7.30 -1.31 4.41
CA LEU A 305 -6.27 -0.84 5.35
C LEU A 305 -6.05 0.67 5.22
N ASN A 306 -5.97 1.21 4.01
CA ASN A 306 -5.78 2.64 3.77
C ASN A 306 -6.98 3.47 4.22
N ILE A 307 -8.22 3.04 3.96
CA ILE A 307 -9.44 3.71 4.45
C ILE A 307 -9.44 3.75 5.99
N SER A 308 -9.05 2.65 6.60
CA SER A 308 -8.95 2.57 8.05
C SER A 308 -7.87 3.48 8.62
N LEU A 309 -6.72 3.63 7.93
CA LEU A 309 -5.68 4.61 8.27
C LEU A 309 -6.22 6.04 8.21
N ILE A 310 -6.93 6.40 7.14
CA ILE A 310 -7.53 7.73 6.97
C ILE A 310 -8.49 8.03 8.13
N THR A 311 -9.29 7.06 8.55
CA THR A 311 -10.25 7.23 9.64
C THR A 311 -9.56 7.44 10.99
N LEU A 312 -8.51 6.63 11.28
CA LEU A 312 -7.73 6.76 12.50
C LEU A 312 -6.96 8.08 12.56
N THR A 313 -6.30 8.45 11.45
CA THR A 313 -5.53 9.69 11.37
C THR A 313 -6.44 10.92 11.49
N LYS A 314 -7.65 10.88 10.93
CA LYS A 314 -8.63 11.97 11.08
C LYS A 314 -9.00 12.19 12.55
N LYS A 315 -9.28 11.11 13.29
CA LYS A 315 -9.60 11.17 14.72
C LYS A 315 -8.43 11.75 15.53
N LEU A 316 -7.23 11.22 15.31
CA LEU A 316 -6.03 11.69 16.02
C LEU A 316 -5.67 13.13 15.66
N MET A 317 -5.84 13.53 14.38
CA MET A 317 -5.61 14.91 13.97
C MET A 317 -6.52 15.88 14.70
N GLN A 318 -7.80 15.57 14.85
CA GLN A 318 -8.72 16.40 15.64
C GLN A 318 -8.27 16.52 17.12
N GLN A 319 -7.84 15.42 17.72
CA GLN A 319 -7.32 15.41 19.09
C GLN A 319 -6.04 16.24 19.22
N ALA A 320 -5.11 16.12 18.27
CA ALA A 320 -3.88 16.90 18.23
C ALA A 320 -4.15 18.40 18.04
N GLN A 321 -5.04 18.77 17.13
CA GLN A 321 -5.44 20.17 16.93
C GLN A 321 -6.07 20.78 18.19
N HIS A 322 -6.89 20.03 18.93
CA HIS A 322 -7.41 20.48 20.21
C HIS A 322 -6.32 20.61 21.28
N CYS A 323 -5.37 19.65 21.35
CA CYS A 323 -4.21 19.76 22.24
C CYS A 323 -3.40 21.02 21.92
N GLU A 324 -2.97 21.20 20.67
CA GLU A 324 -2.17 22.35 20.23
C GLU A 324 -2.91 23.67 20.39
N GLY A 325 -4.23 23.71 20.15
CA GLY A 325 -5.06 24.90 20.30
C GLY A 325 -5.17 25.37 21.76
N ASN A 326 -5.13 24.45 22.72
CA ASN A 326 -5.15 24.76 24.15
C ASN A 326 -3.76 25.07 24.72
N LEU A 327 -2.69 24.90 23.92
CA LEU A 327 -1.32 25.26 24.29
C LEU A 327 -0.90 26.65 23.78
N LYS A 328 -1.71 27.28 22.93
CA LYS A 328 -1.50 28.65 22.46
C LYS A 328 -2.06 29.66 23.43
#